data_d69da50a23fbb3ac080e16a81d96ef17
#
_entry.id   d69da50a23fbb3ac080e16a81d96ef17
#
_cell.length_a   1.000
_cell.length_b   1.000
_cell.length_c   1.000
_cell.angle_alpha   90.00
_cell.angle_beta   90.00
_cell.angle_gamma   90.00
#
_symmetry.space_group_name_H-M   'P 1'
#
loop_
_entity.id
_entity.type
_entity.pdbx_description
1 polymer ?
#
loop_
_entity_poly.entity_id
_entity_poly.type
_entity_poly.pdbx_seq_one_letter_code
_entity_poly.pdbx_strand_id
1 'polypeptide(L)'
;LAAQKQDTPLIVFSHIPLYDLYPKWGWATDDSARLVSLLSRLTSVTVLTGHIHQVIEHSESNIRFHTAAATSYPLPAPGQGEQPKPVKLPENNLLAVLGFRTVEVVSGKDTRVGQHALG
;
A
#
# COMPACT_ATOMS: atom_id res chain seq x y z
N LEU A 1 2.34 11.69 16.35
CA LEU A 1 3.70 11.27 15.96
C LEU A 1 4.77 11.82 16.89
N ALA A 2 4.72 13.10 17.27
CA ALA A 2 5.73 13.72 18.14
C ALA A 2 5.86 13.07 19.53
N ALA A 3 4.79 12.44 20.03
CA ALA A 3 4.76 11.75 21.32
C ALA A 3 5.19 10.27 21.25
N GLN A 4 5.41 9.73 20.05
CA GLN A 4 5.85 8.34 19.90
C GLN A 4 7.35 8.22 20.15
N LYS A 5 7.73 7.12 20.81
CA LYS A 5 9.14 6.76 20.92
C LYS A 5 9.69 6.39 19.55
N GLN A 6 10.92 6.73 19.28
CA GLN A 6 11.55 6.53 17.98
C GLN A 6 11.60 5.05 17.56
N ASP A 7 11.72 4.14 18.50
CA ASP A 7 11.81 2.69 18.30
C ASP A 7 10.45 1.96 18.30
N THR A 8 9.34 2.69 18.47
CA THR A 8 8.01 2.12 18.44
C THR A 8 7.64 1.79 16.99
N PRO A 9 7.32 0.53 16.65
CA PRO A 9 6.79 0.20 15.33
C PRO A 9 5.48 0.95 15.07
N LEU A 10 5.40 1.63 13.93
CA LEU A 10 4.23 2.38 13.53
C LEU A 10 3.59 1.73 12.30
N ILE A 11 2.26 1.54 12.36
CA ILE A 11 1.46 1.15 11.22
C ILE A 11 0.57 2.32 10.86
N VAL A 12 0.61 2.71 9.59
CA VAL A 12 -0.18 3.79 9.02
C VAL A 12 -1.15 3.21 7.99
N PHE A 13 -2.43 3.52 8.12
CA PHE A 13 -3.43 3.22 7.13
C PHE A 13 -3.82 4.49 6.38
N SER A 14 -3.82 4.43 5.07
CA SER A 14 -4.31 5.48 4.20
C SER A 14 -5.03 4.86 3.02
N HIS A 15 -6.04 5.54 2.47
CA HIS A 15 -6.69 5.05 1.26
C HIS A 15 -5.80 5.24 0.04
N ILE A 16 -5.33 6.47 -0.19
CA ILE A 16 -4.48 6.84 -1.32
C ILE A 16 -3.00 6.61 -0.95
N PRO A 17 -2.16 6.11 -1.87
CA PRO A 17 -0.73 5.97 -1.65
C PRO A 17 -0.05 7.27 -1.20
N LEU A 18 0.91 7.13 -0.28
CA LEU A 18 1.68 8.25 0.29
C LEU A 18 3.00 8.50 -0.45
N TYR A 19 3.17 7.92 -1.61
CA TYR A 19 4.27 8.20 -2.51
C TYR A 19 3.75 8.26 -3.96
N ASP A 20 4.47 8.92 -4.84
CA ASP A 20 4.03 9.10 -6.22
C ASP A 20 4.35 7.87 -7.06
N LEU A 21 3.43 6.92 -7.00
CA LEU A 21 3.57 5.63 -7.68
C LEU A 21 3.55 5.74 -9.20
N TYR A 22 2.67 6.59 -9.73
CA TYR A 22 2.51 6.79 -11.16
C TYR A 22 1.90 8.17 -11.45
N PRO A 23 2.75 9.20 -11.69
CA PRO A 23 2.33 10.59 -11.81
C PRO A 23 1.24 10.84 -12.85
N LYS A 24 1.28 10.11 -13.98
CA LYS A 24 0.30 10.29 -15.08
C LYS A 24 -1.15 10.03 -14.65
N TRP A 25 -1.36 9.19 -13.64
CA TRP A 25 -2.71 8.87 -13.17
C TRP A 25 -3.07 9.56 -11.85
N GLY A 26 -2.16 10.37 -11.31
CA GLY A 26 -2.39 11.13 -10.08
C GLY A 26 -2.69 10.25 -8.87
N TRP A 27 -2.01 9.12 -8.75
CA TRP A 27 -2.24 8.15 -7.70
C TRP A 27 -1.44 8.42 -6.42
N ALA A 28 -1.23 9.66 -6.08
CA ALA A 28 -0.55 10.06 -4.86
C ALA A 28 -1.36 11.09 -4.06
N THR A 29 -1.08 11.15 -2.77
CA THR A 29 -1.57 12.22 -1.91
C THR A 29 -0.74 13.47 -2.11
N ASP A 30 -1.35 14.63 -2.32
CA ASP A 30 -0.67 15.88 -2.68
C ASP A 30 0.42 16.31 -1.68
N ASP A 31 0.19 16.10 -0.39
CA ASP A 31 1.13 16.45 0.67
C ASP A 31 1.93 15.25 1.22
N SER A 32 2.02 14.17 0.44
CA SER A 32 2.69 12.93 0.81
C SER A 32 4.14 13.13 1.25
N ALA A 33 4.89 13.99 0.59
CA ALA A 33 6.28 14.28 0.93
C ALA A 33 6.45 14.82 2.37
N ARG A 34 5.52 15.65 2.83
CA ARG A 34 5.52 16.16 4.19
C ARG A 34 5.27 15.04 5.21
N LEU A 35 4.32 14.17 4.92
CA LEU A 35 4.00 13.03 5.78
C LEU A 35 5.18 12.04 5.83
N VAL A 36 5.76 11.70 4.69
CA VAL A 36 6.96 10.84 4.61
C VAL A 36 8.11 11.41 5.42
N SER A 37 8.35 12.73 5.34
CA SER A 37 9.37 13.40 6.16
C SER A 37 9.12 13.28 7.66
N LEU A 38 7.87 13.31 8.11
CA LEU A 38 7.53 13.10 9.51
C LEU A 38 7.72 11.63 9.93
N LEU A 39 7.36 10.68 9.07
CA LEU A 39 7.47 9.25 9.32
C LEU A 39 8.94 8.77 9.35
N SER A 40 9.81 9.39 8.56
CA SER A 40 11.23 9.01 8.50
C SER A 40 12.02 9.26 9.79
N ARG A 41 11.43 9.94 10.77
CA ARG A 41 12.00 10.10 12.10
C ARG A 41 11.88 8.84 12.98
N LEU A 42 11.02 7.91 12.59
CA LEU A 42 10.78 6.66 13.31
C LEU A 42 11.61 5.54 12.69
N THR A 43 12.00 4.55 13.48
CA THR A 43 12.90 3.49 13.03
C THR A 43 12.20 2.41 12.20
N SER A 44 10.92 2.20 12.41
CA SER A 44 10.13 1.16 11.72
C SER A 44 8.73 1.66 11.40
N VAL A 45 8.46 1.91 10.13
CA VAL A 45 7.15 2.36 9.66
C VAL A 45 6.65 1.44 8.56
N THR A 46 5.42 0.96 8.71
CA THR A 46 4.71 0.19 7.69
C THR A 46 3.47 0.96 7.27
N VAL A 47 3.36 1.28 5.99
CA VAL A 47 2.23 2.01 5.41
C VAL A 47 1.41 1.05 4.57
N LEU A 48 0.13 0.95 4.88
CA LEU A 48 -0.84 0.11 4.17
C LEU A 48 -1.84 1.01 3.44
N THR A 49 -1.94 0.84 2.13
CA THR A 49 -2.83 1.65 1.29
C THR A 49 -3.65 0.78 0.33
N GLY A 50 -4.74 1.33 -0.17
CA GLY A 50 -5.60 0.74 -1.18
C GLY A 50 -5.59 1.55 -2.47
N HIS A 51 -6.77 1.94 -2.95
CA HIS A 51 -7.03 2.84 -4.08
C HIS A 51 -6.65 2.30 -5.45
N ILE A 52 -5.46 1.77 -5.62
CA ILE A 52 -4.93 1.35 -6.93
C ILE A 52 -5.29 -0.09 -7.31
N HIS A 53 -5.85 -0.87 -6.40
CA HIS A 53 -6.28 -2.26 -6.59
C HIS A 53 -5.18 -3.20 -7.10
N GLN A 54 -3.92 -2.88 -6.79
CA GLN A 54 -2.74 -3.65 -7.18
C GLN A 54 -1.89 -3.96 -5.95
N VAL A 55 -1.23 -5.11 -5.98
CA VAL A 55 -0.28 -5.53 -4.94
C VAL A 55 1.09 -5.00 -5.31
N ILE A 56 1.48 -3.89 -4.72
CA ILE A 56 2.77 -3.24 -4.97
C ILE A 56 3.47 -3.00 -3.64
N GLU A 57 4.77 -3.19 -3.63
CA GLU A 57 5.63 -2.92 -2.50
C GLU A 57 6.71 -1.91 -2.90
N HIS A 58 6.96 -0.97 -2.01
CA HIS A 58 7.96 0.06 -2.18
C HIS A 58 8.61 0.34 -0.83
N SER A 59 9.90 0.60 -0.81
CA SER A 59 10.62 0.98 0.40
C SER A 59 11.37 2.28 0.18
N GLU A 60 11.26 3.15 1.15
CA GLU A 60 11.95 4.42 1.17
C GLU A 60 12.50 4.65 2.58
N SER A 61 13.84 4.60 2.72
CA SER A 61 14.49 4.67 4.03
C SER A 61 13.96 3.58 4.99
N ASN A 62 13.42 3.96 6.13
CA ASN A 62 12.83 3.10 7.16
C ASN A 62 11.31 2.87 6.99
N ILE A 63 10.73 3.35 5.88
CA ILE A 63 9.31 3.23 5.59
C ILE A 63 9.10 2.16 4.53
N ARG A 64 8.21 1.22 4.80
CA ARG A 64 7.75 0.20 3.86
C ARG A 64 6.30 0.46 3.48
N PHE A 65 6.05 0.62 2.18
CA PHE A 65 4.73 0.86 1.62
C PHE A 65 4.20 -0.42 0.98
N HIS A 66 2.97 -0.76 1.29
CA HIS A 66 2.26 -1.90 0.74
C HIS A 66 0.88 -1.47 0.26
N THR A 67 0.60 -1.67 -1.02
CA THR A 67 -0.75 -1.57 -1.54
C THR A 67 -1.44 -2.93 -1.52
N ALA A 68 -2.74 -2.94 -1.55
CA ALA A 68 -3.55 -4.16 -1.55
C ALA A 68 -4.33 -4.32 -2.86
N ALA A 69 -4.59 -5.57 -3.23
CA ALA A 69 -5.62 -5.88 -4.20
C ALA A 69 -6.99 -5.43 -3.65
N ALA A 70 -7.93 -5.19 -4.55
CA ALA A 70 -9.31 -4.94 -4.14
C ALA A 70 -10.05 -6.25 -3.83
N THR A 71 -11.16 -6.14 -3.13
CA THR A 71 -12.10 -7.24 -2.92
C THR A 71 -13.27 -7.24 -3.90
N SER A 72 -13.31 -6.26 -4.81
CA SER A 72 -14.44 -6.04 -5.73
C SER A 72 -14.09 -6.18 -7.21
N TYR A 73 -13.08 -5.47 -7.70
CA TYR A 73 -12.62 -5.52 -9.09
C TYR A 73 -11.16 -5.09 -9.22
N PRO A 74 -10.41 -5.62 -10.19
CA PRO A 74 -9.05 -5.19 -10.45
C PRO A 74 -9.01 -3.91 -11.27
N LEU A 75 -7.96 -3.12 -11.07
CA LEU A 75 -7.51 -2.06 -11.97
C LEU A 75 -6.25 -2.51 -12.70
N PRO A 76 -5.91 -1.90 -13.86
CA PRO A 76 -4.67 -2.25 -14.54
C PRO A 76 -3.45 -1.84 -13.72
N ALA A 77 -2.34 -2.54 -13.90
CA ALA A 77 -1.07 -2.12 -13.32
C ALA A 77 -0.66 -0.74 -13.86
N PRO A 78 0.15 0.03 -13.08
CA PRO A 78 0.62 1.33 -13.52
C PRO A 78 1.24 1.29 -14.91
N GLY A 79 0.76 2.15 -15.81
CA GLY A 79 1.24 2.22 -17.20
C GLY A 79 0.65 1.20 -18.14
N GLN A 80 -0.17 0.27 -17.68
CA GLN A 80 -0.90 -0.67 -18.54
C GLN A 80 -2.27 -0.09 -18.93
N GLY A 81 -2.34 0.45 -20.14
CA GLY A 81 -3.52 1.13 -20.67
C GLY A 81 -3.44 2.65 -20.52
N GLU A 82 -4.41 3.34 -21.09
CA GLU A 82 -4.45 4.80 -21.12
C GLU A 82 -4.99 5.41 -19.81
N GLN A 83 -5.85 4.67 -19.12
CA GLN A 83 -6.55 5.13 -17.92
C GLN A 83 -6.73 3.98 -16.91
N PRO A 84 -6.83 4.29 -15.62
CA PRO A 84 -7.09 3.31 -14.57
C PRO A 84 -8.59 2.91 -14.54
N LYS A 85 -9.08 2.25 -15.58
CA LYS A 85 -10.45 1.73 -15.66
C LYS A 85 -10.53 0.30 -15.16
N PRO A 86 -11.65 -0.11 -14.55
CA PRO A 86 -11.86 -1.50 -14.14
C PRO A 86 -11.59 -2.51 -15.24
N VAL A 87 -10.81 -3.54 -14.92
CA VAL A 87 -10.51 -4.63 -15.83
C VAL A 87 -11.57 -5.71 -15.68
N LYS A 88 -12.20 -6.10 -16.79
CA LYS A 88 -13.12 -7.25 -16.82
C LYS A 88 -12.33 -8.54 -17.02
N LEU A 89 -12.53 -9.48 -16.13
CA LEU A 89 -11.94 -10.81 -16.21
C LEU A 89 -13.05 -11.87 -16.17
N PRO A 90 -12.80 -13.06 -16.75
CA PRO A 90 -13.67 -14.21 -16.55
C PRO A 90 -13.81 -14.53 -15.06
N GLU A 91 -14.99 -14.99 -14.63
CA GLU A 91 -15.31 -15.25 -13.24
C GLU A 91 -14.30 -16.18 -12.55
N ASN A 92 -13.88 -17.23 -13.27
CA ASN A 92 -12.88 -18.18 -12.76
C ASN A 92 -11.48 -17.58 -12.51
N ASN A 93 -11.16 -16.44 -13.12
CA ASN A 93 -9.88 -15.74 -12.93
C ASN A 93 -10.00 -14.57 -11.96
N LEU A 94 -11.22 -14.08 -11.72
CA LEU A 94 -11.44 -12.88 -10.92
C LEU A 94 -10.97 -13.06 -9.47
N LEU A 95 -11.34 -14.16 -8.83
CA LEU A 95 -10.99 -14.40 -7.42
C LEU A 95 -9.48 -14.54 -7.20
N ALA A 96 -8.72 -14.94 -8.20
CA ALA A 96 -7.27 -15.06 -8.10
C ALA A 96 -6.55 -13.71 -8.04
N VAL A 97 -7.16 -12.63 -8.56
CA VAL A 97 -6.58 -11.28 -8.58
C VAL A 97 -7.20 -10.36 -7.53
N LEU A 98 -8.29 -10.79 -6.90
CA LEU A 98 -8.87 -10.10 -5.74
C LEU A 98 -8.24 -10.61 -4.46
N GLY A 99 -8.16 -9.75 -3.44
CA GLY A 99 -7.52 -10.19 -2.21
C GLY A 99 -7.49 -9.13 -1.11
N PHE A 100 -6.77 -9.47 -0.05
CA PHE A 100 -6.58 -8.61 1.11
C PHE A 100 -5.18 -8.79 1.69
N ARG A 101 -4.78 -7.87 2.54
CA ARG A 101 -3.53 -7.93 3.30
C ARG A 101 -3.80 -8.27 4.75
N THR A 102 -2.86 -8.97 5.34
CA THR A 102 -2.76 -9.10 6.81
C THR A 102 -1.49 -8.42 7.29
N VAL A 103 -1.54 -7.89 8.49
CA VAL A 103 -0.36 -7.32 9.15
C VAL A 103 -0.20 -7.96 10.52
N GLU A 104 1.02 -8.40 10.80
CA GLU A 104 1.37 -9.01 12.08
C GLU A 104 2.48 -8.19 12.74
N VAL A 105 2.20 -7.77 13.97
CA VAL A 105 3.15 -7.02 14.80
C VAL A 105 3.52 -7.85 16.00
N VAL A 106 4.81 -8.18 16.11
CA VAL A 106 5.35 -8.93 17.25
C VAL A 106 6.46 -8.08 17.88
N SER A 107 6.39 -7.91 19.19
CA SER A 107 7.39 -7.16 19.94
C SER A 107 8.80 -7.68 19.68
N GLY A 108 9.74 -6.78 19.37
CA GLY A 108 11.13 -7.12 19.10
C GLY A 108 11.39 -7.79 17.74
N LYS A 109 10.39 -7.84 16.85
CA LYS A 109 10.50 -8.39 15.49
C LYS A 109 10.01 -7.39 14.45
N ASP A 110 10.45 -7.58 13.19
CA ASP A 110 9.93 -6.81 12.07
C ASP A 110 8.44 -7.07 11.86
N THR A 111 7.70 -6.00 11.54
CA THR A 111 6.30 -6.10 11.11
C THR A 111 6.21 -6.90 9.82
N ARG A 112 5.33 -7.89 9.78
CA ARG A 112 5.09 -8.72 8.59
C ARG A 112 3.80 -8.33 7.93
N VAL A 113 3.84 -8.26 6.59
CA VAL A 113 2.66 -7.99 5.77
C VAL A 113 2.46 -9.17 4.83
N GLY A 114 1.34 -9.86 5.00
CA GLY A 114 0.92 -10.96 4.14
C GLY A 114 -0.02 -10.49 3.02
N GLN A 115 -0.04 -11.25 1.92
CA GLN A 115 -0.99 -11.07 0.82
C GLN A 115 -1.79 -12.35 0.65
N HIS A 116 -3.11 -12.22 0.52
CA HIS A 116 -4.03 -13.35 0.39
C HIS A 116 -4.99 -13.09 -0.76
N ALA A 117 -5.06 -14.01 -1.72
CA ALA A 117 -6.08 -14.00 -2.75
C ALA A 117 -7.42 -14.51 -2.20
N LEU A 118 -8.53 -14.16 -2.84
CA LEU A 118 -9.85 -14.66 -2.47
C LEU A 118 -10.14 -16.07 -2.98
N GLY A 119 -9.42 -16.48 -3.98
CA GLY A 119 -9.59 -17.81 -4.57
C GLY A 119 -8.31 -18.41 -5.10
#